data_1c2a19f4671766cf30cdf5ec445c0554
#
_entry.id   1c2a19f4671766cf30cdf5ec445c0554
#
_cell.length_a   1.000
_cell.length_b   1.000
_cell.length_c   1.000
_cell.angle_alpha   90.00
_cell.angle_beta   90.00
_cell.angle_gamma   90.00
#
_symmetry.space_group_name_H-M   'P 1'
#
loop_
_entity.id
_entity.type
_entity.pdbx_description
1 polymer ?
#
loop_
_entity_poly.entity_id
_entity_poly.type
_entity_poly.pdbx_seq_one_letter_code
_entity_poly.pdbx_strand_id
1 'polypeptide(L)'
;MRKSLVSRIIGLAALYCVVFCFFAILQFSGKGSFNLSAGSMSIRGRYLAETPVRSEEGILNAQLAGPVKIFYEGLEINLKEDRGRGLTMTSADGVITVNPESVILTENTARFFLPGGTSLTFNSLNSARGIELQINAELSGNISEMTIPIIPRRSSLVRDNDQIGVLYSGSRFFLTSSGKEFEEEKIILTKNNSFISYRYRGKQRVFNPEDYILADAANYENVIRNYYASAFSYWSQNASFLQNEEDIIALLSGSMQRGNYSASLYAVAPRILDSAEHSYRSSVYVGGMNNAYRTFITAENEKLNLILRSTRERSLSFLTEEHVVNYLFSRNNNMLAYDVIDVISGAEPQILTIEQCAGLLEVSSDYRRWRPVNTIDHLTEQMLQVISDHLNRSIENDSVSVFVSVPDGNNTEYSLRLGKALAEWAMYNQQHEWELIGRSLVLSALANSNSGKLYNTLNLTYYTPRAFWISDNGLWAWTISTGIRAAYINSNLNLSFSFMPNITQYIILRGISPFLRIQIHGMDWRTDSQFERYESSGWVYYASEQTLVLKIRHRSTTENVRLIYREEAPPPPPPQDEGEAVE
;
A
#
# COMPACT_ATOMS: atom_id res chain seq x y z
N MET A 1 -42.09 39.70 61.72
CA MET A 1 -41.01 40.66 61.33
C MET A 1 -39.57 40.15 61.53
N ARG A 2 -39.21 39.37 62.57
CA ARG A 2 -37.80 38.91 62.79
C ARG A 2 -37.24 37.98 61.71
N LYS A 3 -38.01 37.12 61.04
CA LYS A 3 -37.55 36.22 59.98
C LYS A 3 -37.06 36.97 58.70
N SER A 4 -37.62 38.10 58.39
CA SER A 4 -37.25 38.88 57.22
C SER A 4 -35.90 39.60 57.39
N LEU A 5 -35.56 40.00 58.63
CA LEU A 5 -34.32 40.68 58.92
C LEU A 5 -33.10 39.72 58.86
N VAL A 6 -33.25 38.52 59.41
CA VAL A 6 -32.24 37.46 59.38
C VAL A 6 -31.95 36.99 57.94
N SER A 7 -33.01 36.85 57.13
CA SER A 7 -32.85 36.50 55.70
C SER A 7 -32.11 37.58 54.90
N ARG A 8 -32.32 38.85 55.21
CA ARG A 8 -31.61 39.97 54.58
C ARG A 8 -30.13 40.02 54.98
N ILE A 9 -29.83 39.75 56.27
CA ILE A 9 -28.44 39.71 56.76
C ILE A 9 -27.71 38.53 56.13
N ILE A 10 -28.32 37.34 56.02
CA ILE A 10 -27.71 36.17 55.33
C ILE A 10 -27.48 36.46 53.85
N GLY A 11 -28.47 37.09 53.19
CA GLY A 11 -28.33 37.47 51.77
C GLY A 11 -27.20 38.48 51.55
N LEU A 12 -27.07 39.47 52.47
CA LEU A 12 -25.97 40.44 52.38
C LEU A 12 -24.60 39.81 52.65
N ALA A 13 -24.49 38.90 53.62
CA ALA A 13 -23.28 38.16 53.92
C ALA A 13 -22.86 37.27 52.75
N ALA A 14 -23.81 36.56 52.13
CA ALA A 14 -23.54 35.77 50.92
C ALA A 14 -23.06 36.62 49.74
N LEU A 15 -23.68 37.81 49.54
CA LEU A 15 -23.24 38.77 48.51
C LEU A 15 -21.81 39.24 48.78
N TYR A 16 -21.49 39.61 50.04
CA TYR A 16 -20.13 40.00 50.39
C TYR A 16 -19.11 38.85 50.22
N CYS A 17 -19.45 37.60 50.53
CA CYS A 17 -18.61 36.45 50.28
C CYS A 17 -18.39 36.27 48.77
N VAL A 18 -19.39 36.38 47.93
CA VAL A 18 -19.25 36.26 46.47
C VAL A 18 -18.37 37.39 45.92
N VAL A 19 -18.60 38.64 46.34
CA VAL A 19 -17.77 39.79 45.94
C VAL A 19 -16.34 39.63 46.43
N PHE A 20 -16.13 39.21 47.66
CA PHE A 20 -14.79 38.95 48.20
C PHE A 20 -14.09 37.82 47.46
N CYS A 21 -14.79 36.70 47.19
CA CYS A 21 -14.24 35.60 46.38
C CYS A 21 -13.91 36.07 44.96
N PHE A 22 -14.75 36.91 44.36
CA PHE A 22 -14.49 37.48 43.04
C PHE A 22 -13.27 38.40 43.04
N PHE A 23 -13.13 39.28 44.03
CA PHE A 23 -11.92 40.11 44.17
C PHE A 23 -10.68 39.30 44.53
N ALA A 24 -10.79 38.26 45.38
CA ALA A 24 -9.69 37.34 45.66
C ALA A 24 -9.27 36.60 44.39
N ILE A 25 -10.22 36.10 43.60
CA ILE A 25 -9.92 35.46 42.29
C ILE A 25 -9.23 36.46 41.35
N LEU A 26 -9.72 37.70 41.24
CA LEU A 26 -9.07 38.73 40.42
C LEU A 26 -7.68 39.08 40.93
N GLN A 27 -7.46 39.15 42.25
CA GLN A 27 -6.23 39.55 42.85
C GLN A 27 -5.18 38.40 42.80
N PHE A 28 -5.59 37.15 42.84
CA PHE A 28 -4.67 36.00 42.85
C PHE A 28 -4.57 35.29 41.48
N SER A 29 -5.53 35.46 40.57
CA SER A 29 -5.49 34.85 39.24
C SER A 29 -4.61 35.61 38.23
N GLY A 30 -4.33 36.89 38.50
CA GLY A 30 -3.62 37.76 37.54
C GLY A 30 -2.11 37.89 37.74
N LYS A 31 -1.56 37.54 38.94
CA LYS A 31 -0.14 37.80 39.21
C LYS A 31 0.74 36.65 38.64
N GLY A 32 1.56 37.01 37.65
CA GLY A 32 2.61 36.17 37.10
C GLY A 32 2.20 35.28 35.93
N SER A 33 0.95 35.28 35.44
CA SER A 33 0.54 34.58 34.23
C SER A 33 0.37 35.51 33.04
N PHE A 34 0.79 35.09 31.86
CA PHE A 34 0.57 35.82 30.64
C PHE A 34 -0.05 34.96 29.55
N ASN A 35 -0.77 35.57 28.64
CA ASN A 35 -1.24 35.00 27.38
C ASN A 35 -0.97 36.08 26.32
N LEU A 36 0.08 35.83 25.55
CA LEU A 36 0.57 36.78 24.54
C LEU A 36 0.46 36.13 23.16
N SER A 37 0.40 36.93 22.13
CA SER A 37 0.40 36.49 20.75
C SER A 37 1.60 37.06 20.00
N ALA A 38 2.20 36.23 19.13
CA ALA A 38 3.16 36.64 18.13
C ALA A 38 2.73 36.03 16.79
N GLY A 39 2.21 36.86 15.90
CA GLY A 39 1.48 36.40 14.73
C GLY A 39 0.29 35.52 15.10
N SER A 40 0.19 34.33 14.51
CA SER A 40 -0.84 33.33 14.82
C SER A 40 -0.51 32.46 16.04
N MET A 41 0.67 32.61 16.66
CA MET A 41 1.04 31.89 17.86
C MET A 41 0.37 32.46 19.10
N SER A 42 -0.18 31.61 19.97
CA SER A 42 -0.61 31.96 21.32
C SER A 42 0.37 31.36 22.33
N ILE A 43 1.01 32.22 23.13
CA ILE A 43 2.06 31.87 24.08
C ILE A 43 1.54 32.08 25.49
N ARG A 44 1.50 31.02 26.29
CA ARG A 44 1.03 31.04 27.67
C ARG A 44 2.14 30.66 28.61
N GLY A 45 2.32 31.44 29.67
CA GLY A 45 3.37 31.18 30.63
C GLY A 45 3.19 31.97 31.92
N ARG A 46 4.26 31.96 32.74
CA ARG A 46 4.37 32.76 33.95
C ARG A 46 5.69 33.52 33.91
N TYR A 47 5.68 34.78 34.38
CA TYR A 47 6.88 35.58 34.51
C TYR A 47 7.21 35.87 35.98
N LEU A 48 8.47 36.15 36.23
CA LEU A 48 8.94 36.63 37.52
C LEU A 48 8.41 38.03 37.76
N ALA A 49 7.88 38.25 38.91
CA ALA A 49 7.27 39.41 39.61
C ALA A 49 7.28 40.84 39.02
N GLU A 50 8.01 41.12 37.97
CA GLU A 50 8.03 42.45 37.31
C GLU A 50 7.34 42.36 35.94
N THR A 51 6.51 43.37 35.66
CA THR A 51 5.80 43.50 34.40
C THR A 51 6.78 43.48 33.22
N PRO A 52 6.44 42.71 32.15
CA PRO A 52 7.29 42.69 30.96
C PRO A 52 7.45 44.11 30.41
N VAL A 53 8.71 44.48 30.14
CA VAL A 53 9.02 45.81 29.60
C VAL A 53 8.77 45.75 28.09
N ARG A 54 7.88 46.61 27.61
CA ARG A 54 7.65 46.79 26.20
C ARG A 54 8.48 47.99 25.73
N SER A 55 9.35 47.78 24.75
CA SER A 55 10.09 48.88 24.13
C SER A 55 9.22 49.73 23.22
N GLU A 56 9.65 50.92 22.84
CA GLU A 56 8.98 51.81 21.88
C GLU A 56 8.79 51.13 20.52
N GLU A 57 9.63 50.16 20.18
CA GLU A 57 9.57 49.34 18.95
C GLU A 57 8.61 48.12 19.07
N GLY A 58 7.84 48.01 20.14
CA GLY A 58 6.87 46.96 20.38
C GLY A 58 7.49 45.60 20.82
N ILE A 59 8.80 45.54 21.07
CA ILE A 59 9.53 44.35 21.53
C ILE A 59 9.21 44.15 23.02
N LEU A 60 8.73 42.97 23.38
CA LEU A 60 8.49 42.58 24.76
C LEU A 60 9.61 41.66 25.23
N ASN A 61 10.29 42.06 26.33
CA ASN A 61 11.25 41.21 27.00
C ASN A 61 10.72 40.81 28.38
N ALA A 62 10.66 39.51 28.67
CA ALA A 62 10.16 38.99 29.92
C ALA A 62 11.04 37.87 30.48
N GLN A 63 11.35 37.93 31.79
CA GLN A 63 11.95 36.81 32.51
C GLN A 63 10.87 35.80 32.91
N LEU A 64 11.13 34.52 32.72
CA LEU A 64 10.16 33.44 32.86
C LEU A 64 10.30 32.73 34.22
N ALA A 65 9.19 32.49 34.89
CA ALA A 65 9.12 31.84 36.21
C ALA A 65 8.39 30.50 36.19
N GLY A 66 8.03 29.98 35.03
CA GLY A 66 7.21 28.77 35.02
C GLY A 66 7.07 28.11 33.65
N PRO A 67 6.14 27.16 33.53
CA PRO A 67 5.90 26.48 32.26
C PRO A 67 5.45 27.44 31.17
N VAL A 68 6.01 27.24 29.97
CA VAL A 68 5.60 27.96 28.78
C VAL A 68 5.00 26.97 27.79
N LYS A 69 3.85 27.31 27.25
CA LYS A 69 3.16 26.54 26.20
C LYS A 69 2.94 27.47 25.01
N ILE A 70 3.22 26.94 23.84
CA ILE A 70 2.95 27.61 22.57
C ILE A 70 1.85 26.83 21.87
N PHE A 71 0.83 27.53 21.38
CA PHE A 71 -0.24 26.98 20.57
C PHE A 71 -0.18 27.59 19.20
N TYR A 72 -0.18 26.73 18.18
CA TYR A 72 -0.18 27.16 16.80
C TYR A 72 -0.94 26.14 15.94
N GLU A 73 -2.06 26.54 15.33
CA GLU A 73 -2.83 25.78 14.34
C GLU A 73 -2.95 24.28 14.68
N GLY A 74 -3.52 23.97 15.86
CA GLY A 74 -3.73 22.58 16.31
C GLY A 74 -2.51 21.87 16.92
N LEU A 75 -1.37 22.55 17.02
CA LEU A 75 -0.16 22.04 17.65
C LEU A 75 0.05 22.74 19.01
N GLU A 76 0.27 21.96 20.07
CA GLU A 76 0.73 22.45 21.37
C GLU A 76 2.21 22.05 21.54
N ILE A 77 3.04 23.02 21.82
CA ILE A 77 4.48 22.85 22.09
C ILE A 77 4.73 23.18 23.55
N ASN A 78 5.28 22.23 24.31
CA ASN A 78 5.57 22.38 25.72
C ASN A 78 7.05 22.64 25.94
N LEU A 79 7.41 23.82 26.47
CA LEU A 79 8.80 24.19 26.77
C LEU A 79 9.18 23.93 28.23
N LYS A 80 8.32 23.27 29.01
CA LYS A 80 8.62 22.86 30.40
C LYS A 80 8.07 21.49 30.70
N GLU A 81 8.73 20.82 31.60
CA GLU A 81 8.28 19.52 32.12
C GLU A 81 6.86 19.61 32.70
N ASP A 82 5.96 18.87 32.11
CA ASP A 82 4.65 18.54 32.62
C ASP A 82 4.53 17.01 32.55
N ARG A 83 4.40 16.35 33.72
CA ARG A 83 4.25 14.89 33.85
C ARG A 83 5.38 14.07 33.17
N GLY A 84 6.63 14.52 33.29
CA GLY A 84 7.80 13.80 32.74
C GLY A 84 8.07 14.07 31.25
N ARG A 85 7.33 14.99 30.63
CA ARG A 85 7.58 15.46 29.26
C ARG A 85 7.98 16.92 29.30
N GLY A 86 9.18 17.25 28.88
CA GLY A 86 9.72 18.61 28.89
C GLY A 86 10.74 18.83 27.80
N LEU A 87 11.12 20.10 27.62
CA LEU A 87 12.24 20.46 26.76
C LEU A 87 13.52 19.86 27.34
N THR A 88 14.22 19.06 26.56
CA THR A 88 15.51 18.46 26.98
C THR A 88 16.65 18.85 26.06
N MET A 89 17.84 18.96 26.61
CA MET A 89 19.08 19.16 25.87
C MET A 89 20.05 18.02 26.19
N THR A 90 20.67 17.47 25.14
CA THR A 90 21.67 16.40 25.22
C THR A 90 23.06 17.00 25.05
N SER A 91 23.94 16.72 26.00
CA SER A 91 25.37 17.05 25.95
C SER A 91 26.21 15.80 26.12
N ALA A 92 27.54 15.94 26.07
CA ALA A 92 28.46 14.84 26.39
C ALA A 92 28.29 14.30 27.82
N ASP A 93 27.79 15.14 28.74
CA ASP A 93 27.59 14.80 30.16
C ASP A 93 26.24 14.15 30.45
N GLY A 94 25.37 14.05 29.43
CA GLY A 94 24.05 13.43 29.54
C GLY A 94 22.90 14.31 29.08
N VAL A 95 21.67 13.85 29.36
CA VAL A 95 20.41 14.54 29.01
C VAL A 95 19.91 15.32 30.20
N ILE A 96 19.65 16.60 30.01
CA ILE A 96 19.09 17.49 31.03
C ILE A 96 17.75 18.08 30.57
N THR A 97 16.79 18.14 31.48
CA THR A 97 15.55 18.89 31.28
C THR A 97 15.80 20.37 31.60
N VAL A 98 15.40 21.23 30.68
CA VAL A 98 15.67 22.68 30.81
C VAL A 98 14.37 23.47 30.71
N ASN A 99 14.40 24.66 31.34
CA ASN A 99 13.33 25.63 31.24
C ASN A 99 13.84 26.90 30.56
N PRO A 100 13.03 27.58 29.75
CA PRO A 100 13.39 28.90 29.26
C PRO A 100 13.56 29.89 30.41
N GLU A 101 14.64 30.69 30.37
CA GLU A 101 14.95 31.72 31.36
C GLU A 101 14.28 33.04 31.02
N SER A 102 14.26 33.40 29.73
CA SER A 102 13.63 34.61 29.24
C SER A 102 13.10 34.44 27.84
N VAL A 103 12.21 35.34 27.42
CA VAL A 103 11.64 35.41 26.09
C VAL A 103 11.66 36.83 25.55
N ILE A 104 12.06 36.97 24.30
CA ILE A 104 11.88 38.19 23.52
C ILE A 104 10.75 37.92 22.50
N LEU A 105 9.70 38.76 22.54
CA LEU A 105 8.58 38.71 21.62
C LEU A 105 8.60 39.92 20.71
N THR A 106 8.47 39.67 19.43
CA THR A 106 8.20 40.68 18.42
C THR A 106 6.79 40.44 17.83
N GLU A 107 6.42 41.17 16.80
CA GLU A 107 5.13 41.01 16.16
C GLU A 107 4.84 39.56 15.72
N ASN A 108 5.82 38.86 15.14
CA ASN A 108 5.65 37.53 14.57
C ASN A 108 6.63 36.49 15.13
N THR A 109 7.54 36.87 16.02
CA THR A 109 8.63 36.01 16.49
C THR A 109 8.62 35.90 18.01
N ALA A 110 8.88 34.69 18.52
CA ALA A 110 9.16 34.40 19.91
C ALA A 110 10.53 33.71 20.04
N ARG A 111 11.49 34.40 20.66
CA ARG A 111 12.84 33.84 20.92
C ARG A 111 12.99 33.58 22.40
N PHE A 112 13.19 32.32 22.74
CA PHE A 112 13.43 31.84 24.09
C PHE A 112 14.91 31.63 24.31
N PHE A 113 15.43 32.17 25.45
CA PHE A 113 16.80 31.92 25.90
C PHE A 113 16.78 30.82 26.94
N LEU A 114 17.72 29.88 26.78
CA LEU A 114 17.88 28.68 27.56
C LEU A 114 19.21 28.71 28.28
N PRO A 115 19.40 27.91 29.34
CA PRO A 115 20.68 27.80 30.02
C PRO A 115 21.85 27.49 29.07
N GLY A 116 23.01 28.03 29.34
CA GLY A 116 24.24 27.78 28.57
C GLY A 116 24.33 28.54 27.23
N GLY A 117 23.53 29.60 27.03
CA GLY A 117 23.60 30.44 25.83
C GLY A 117 22.93 29.83 24.58
N THR A 118 22.12 28.79 24.75
CA THR A 118 21.29 28.19 23.71
C THR A 118 20.03 29.03 23.50
N SER A 119 19.55 29.15 22.27
CA SER A 119 18.27 29.83 22.01
C SER A 119 17.35 28.99 21.11
N LEU A 120 16.03 29.18 21.30
CA LEU A 120 14.98 28.54 20.52
C LEU A 120 14.03 29.62 19.99
N THR A 121 13.93 29.71 18.69
CA THR A 121 13.16 30.75 18.01
C THR A 121 11.98 30.15 17.26
N PHE A 122 10.80 30.71 17.49
CA PHE A 122 9.57 30.43 16.75
C PHE A 122 9.20 31.66 15.93
N ASN A 123 8.99 31.48 14.64
CA ASN A 123 8.61 32.58 13.74
C ASN A 123 7.34 32.20 12.97
N SER A 124 6.26 32.97 13.19
CA SER A 124 4.97 32.80 12.53
C SER A 124 4.95 33.63 11.24
N LEU A 125 4.94 32.97 10.11
CA LEU A 125 4.88 33.60 8.80
C LEU A 125 3.48 33.47 8.22
N ASN A 126 2.99 34.57 7.69
CA ASN A 126 1.76 34.59 6.89
C ASN A 126 2.12 35.19 5.52
N SER A 127 2.13 34.36 4.50
CA SER A 127 2.53 34.74 3.14
C SER A 127 1.48 34.33 2.12
N ALA A 128 1.63 34.78 0.88
CA ALA A 128 0.80 34.34 -0.24
C ALA A 128 0.84 32.81 -0.47
N ARG A 129 1.84 32.11 0.07
CA ARG A 129 1.99 30.64 0.02
C ARG A 129 1.32 29.92 1.19
N GLY A 130 0.72 30.65 2.13
CA GLY A 130 0.03 30.12 3.30
C GLY A 130 0.69 30.48 4.62
N ILE A 131 0.18 29.84 5.68
CA ILE A 131 0.60 30.03 7.07
C ILE A 131 1.70 29.01 7.41
N GLU A 132 2.77 29.47 8.06
CA GLU A 132 3.91 28.66 8.41
C GLU A 132 4.46 29.02 9.79
N LEU A 133 4.80 28.02 10.62
CA LEU A 133 5.58 28.19 11.83
C LEU A 133 6.97 27.63 11.58
N GLN A 134 7.97 28.48 11.68
CA GLN A 134 9.38 28.10 11.64
C GLN A 134 9.92 27.93 13.04
N ILE A 135 10.60 26.83 13.30
CA ILE A 135 11.21 26.47 14.57
C ILE A 135 12.71 26.33 14.33
N ASN A 136 13.51 27.16 14.99
CA ASN A 136 14.95 27.19 14.84
C ASN A 136 15.64 27.16 16.20
N ALA A 137 16.64 26.29 16.37
CA ALA A 137 17.48 26.22 17.57
C ALA A 137 18.91 26.65 17.26
N GLU A 138 19.44 27.56 18.07
CA GLU A 138 20.88 27.90 18.11
C GLU A 138 21.52 27.16 19.29
N LEU A 139 22.12 25.99 19.01
CA LEU A 139 22.74 25.15 20.02
C LEU A 139 24.14 25.62 20.31
N SER A 140 24.41 26.01 21.57
CA SER A 140 25.71 26.52 22.02
C SER A 140 26.59 25.43 22.65
N GLY A 141 27.89 25.63 22.60
CA GLY A 141 28.87 24.84 23.34
C GLY A 141 28.79 23.33 23.08
N ASN A 142 28.65 22.57 24.16
CA ASN A 142 28.66 21.10 24.16
C ASN A 142 27.28 20.47 23.87
N ILE A 143 26.25 21.27 23.60
CA ILE A 143 24.92 20.77 23.30
C ILE A 143 24.92 20.19 21.88
N SER A 144 24.59 18.90 21.75
CA SER A 144 24.51 18.20 20.48
C SER A 144 23.09 18.14 19.92
N GLU A 145 22.09 18.11 20.81
CA GLU A 145 20.69 17.87 20.46
C GLU A 145 19.73 18.60 21.40
N MET A 146 18.60 19.03 20.88
CA MET A 146 17.47 19.58 21.63
C MET A 146 16.20 18.82 21.24
N THR A 147 15.49 18.27 22.24
CA THR A 147 14.20 17.60 22.04
C THR A 147 13.07 18.46 22.58
N ILE A 148 12.09 18.75 21.73
CA ILE A 148 10.95 19.62 22.02
C ILE A 148 9.68 18.76 22.00
N PRO A 149 8.95 18.60 23.13
CA PRO A 149 7.68 17.90 23.15
C PRO A 149 6.60 18.64 22.36
N ILE A 150 5.87 17.92 21.54
CA ILE A 150 4.74 18.42 20.76
C ILE A 150 3.51 17.55 21.00
N ILE A 151 2.33 18.14 20.97
CA ILE A 151 1.08 17.41 21.16
C ILE A 151 0.05 17.95 20.15
N PRO A 152 -0.53 17.13 19.26
CA PRO A 152 -1.70 17.49 18.51
C PRO A 152 -2.87 17.78 19.46
N ARG A 153 -3.47 18.94 19.40
CA ARG A 153 -4.52 19.37 20.33
C ARG A 153 -5.74 19.89 19.60
N ARG A 154 -6.89 19.28 19.89
CA ARG A 154 -8.15 19.56 19.16
C ARG A 154 -8.00 19.38 17.65
N SER A 155 -7.16 18.46 17.27
CA SER A 155 -6.80 18.14 15.89
C SER A 155 -6.67 16.63 15.74
N SER A 156 -6.78 16.11 14.53
CA SER A 156 -6.53 14.71 14.20
C SER A 156 -5.27 14.59 13.34
N LEU A 157 -4.60 13.45 13.43
CA LEU A 157 -3.48 13.17 12.54
C LEU A 157 -4.01 12.87 11.14
N VAL A 158 -3.30 13.37 10.13
CA VAL A 158 -3.56 13.09 8.71
C VAL A 158 -2.26 12.72 8.02
N ARG A 159 -2.37 11.91 6.98
CA ARG A 159 -1.22 11.53 6.15
C ARG A 159 -1.39 12.12 4.75
N ASP A 160 -0.28 12.58 4.18
CA ASP A 160 -0.17 13.00 2.79
C ASP A 160 1.14 12.43 2.23
N ASN A 161 1.04 11.42 1.40
CA ASN A 161 2.16 10.59 0.99
C ASN A 161 2.87 9.97 2.22
N ASP A 162 4.19 10.13 2.31
CA ASP A 162 5.00 9.64 3.44
C ASP A 162 5.06 10.60 4.63
N GLN A 163 4.35 11.74 4.55
CA GLN A 163 4.38 12.74 5.61
C GLN A 163 3.15 12.62 6.52
N ILE A 164 3.38 12.67 7.82
CA ILE A 164 2.34 12.77 8.83
C ILE A 164 2.16 14.24 9.19
N GLY A 165 0.93 14.67 9.26
CA GLY A 165 0.55 16.03 9.59
C GLY A 165 -0.63 16.09 10.55
N VAL A 166 -1.16 17.28 10.71
CA VAL A 166 -2.29 17.59 11.61
C VAL A 166 -3.42 18.21 10.81
N LEU A 167 -4.63 17.71 11.04
CA LEU A 167 -5.87 18.36 10.60
C LEU A 167 -6.42 19.21 11.72
N TYR A 168 -6.48 20.50 11.51
CA TYR A 168 -7.03 21.46 12.46
C TYR A 168 -7.98 22.43 11.78
N SER A 169 -9.21 22.53 12.27
CA SER A 169 -10.24 23.42 11.72
C SER A 169 -10.43 23.28 10.20
N GLY A 170 -10.38 22.04 9.68
CA GLY A 170 -10.50 21.76 8.25
C GLY A 170 -9.29 22.12 7.40
N SER A 171 -8.17 22.47 8.02
CA SER A 171 -6.90 22.80 7.37
C SER A 171 -5.82 21.78 7.72
N ARG A 172 -5.03 21.35 6.73
CA ARG A 172 -3.95 20.39 6.90
C ARG A 172 -2.62 21.10 7.08
N PHE A 173 -1.84 20.66 8.06
CA PHE A 173 -0.51 21.19 8.37
C PHE A 173 0.49 20.06 8.50
N PHE A 174 1.69 20.23 7.95
CA PHE A 174 2.75 19.20 7.93
C PHE A 174 4.08 19.79 8.41
N LEU A 175 4.87 18.99 9.11
CA LEU A 175 6.28 19.28 9.36
C LEU A 175 7.13 19.01 8.11
N THR A 176 8.23 19.74 7.94
CA THR A 176 9.16 19.56 6.80
C THR A 176 10.07 18.33 6.92
N SER A 177 9.88 17.53 7.93
CA SER A 177 10.60 16.30 8.23
C SER A 177 9.81 15.06 7.81
N SER A 178 10.31 13.87 8.14
CA SER A 178 9.70 12.58 7.77
C SER A 178 8.32 12.31 8.40
N GLY A 179 7.87 13.17 9.33
CA GLY A 179 6.58 13.03 10.02
C GLY A 179 6.58 12.11 11.24
N LYS A 180 7.68 11.37 11.49
CA LYS A 180 7.83 10.52 12.70
C LYS A 180 7.73 11.31 14.00
N GLU A 181 7.99 12.60 13.95
CA GLU A 181 7.89 13.51 15.09
C GLU A 181 6.51 13.50 15.74
N PHE A 182 5.44 13.35 14.95
CA PHE A 182 4.08 13.27 15.51
C PHE A 182 3.82 11.92 16.18
N GLU A 183 4.38 10.82 15.67
CA GLU A 183 4.27 9.48 16.28
C GLU A 183 5.05 9.41 17.60
N GLU A 184 6.20 10.09 17.65
CA GLU A 184 7.05 10.15 18.84
C GLU A 184 6.67 11.32 19.78
N GLU A 185 5.70 12.15 19.41
CA GLU A 185 5.27 13.36 20.13
C GLU A 185 6.43 14.31 20.47
N LYS A 186 7.44 14.38 19.62
CA LYS A 186 8.63 15.22 19.84
C LYS A 186 9.26 15.69 18.53
N ILE A 187 9.87 16.86 18.56
CA ILE A 187 10.77 17.40 17.52
C ILE A 187 12.20 17.30 18.03
N ILE A 188 13.10 16.81 17.21
CA ILE A 188 14.53 16.73 17.53
C ILE A 188 15.30 17.70 16.62
N LEU A 189 15.97 18.66 17.23
CA LEU A 189 16.86 19.62 16.57
C LEU A 189 18.30 19.33 16.93
N THR A 190 19.17 19.26 15.92
CA THR A 190 20.61 19.01 16.07
C THR A 190 21.43 20.14 15.44
N LYS A 191 22.74 20.18 15.66
CA LYS A 191 23.62 21.16 15.00
C LYS A 191 23.55 21.11 13.47
N ASN A 192 23.31 19.90 12.91
CA ASN A 192 23.20 19.70 11.46
C ASN A 192 21.78 19.91 10.92
N ASN A 193 20.78 19.81 11.79
CA ASN A 193 19.37 20.01 11.46
C ASN A 193 18.72 20.86 12.56
N SER A 194 19.06 22.15 12.56
CA SER A 194 18.60 23.12 13.58
C SER A 194 17.29 23.79 13.23
N PHE A 195 16.68 23.44 12.09
CA PHE A 195 15.49 24.10 11.54
C PHE A 195 14.43 23.09 11.14
N ILE A 196 13.20 23.34 11.57
CA ILE A 196 11.98 22.63 11.15
C ILE A 196 10.89 23.67 10.85
N SER A 197 10.04 23.35 9.89
CA SER A 197 8.91 24.19 9.50
C SER A 197 7.61 23.38 9.54
N TYR A 198 6.59 23.94 10.19
CA TYR A 198 5.23 23.42 10.25
C TYR A 198 4.34 24.28 9.35
N ARG A 199 3.89 23.70 8.21
CA ARG A 199 3.30 24.44 7.09
C ARG A 199 1.88 24.04 6.80
N TYR A 200 1.06 25.02 6.44
CA TYR A 200 -0.24 24.82 5.83
C TYR A 200 -0.12 24.16 4.44
N ARG A 201 -0.91 23.11 4.21
CA ARG A 201 -0.95 22.35 2.94
C ARG A 201 -2.33 22.35 2.27
N GLY A 202 -3.23 23.24 2.65
CA GLY A 202 -4.57 23.34 2.09
C GLY A 202 -5.67 22.89 3.05
N LYS A 203 -6.91 23.07 2.61
CA LYS A 203 -8.08 22.59 3.35
C LYS A 203 -8.29 21.12 3.08
N GLN A 204 -8.81 20.39 4.07
CA GLN A 204 -9.33 19.05 3.84
C GLN A 204 -10.50 19.14 2.85
N ARG A 205 -10.48 18.31 1.82
CA ARG A 205 -11.64 18.18 0.94
C ARG A 205 -12.76 17.52 1.72
N VAL A 206 -13.95 18.05 1.63
CA VAL A 206 -15.15 17.32 2.04
C VAL A 206 -15.38 16.26 0.98
N PHE A 207 -15.19 15.01 1.36
CA PHE A 207 -15.41 13.87 0.47
C PHE A 207 -16.93 13.69 0.27
N ASN A 208 -17.37 13.77 -0.98
CA ASN A 208 -18.73 13.44 -1.38
C ASN A 208 -18.62 12.30 -2.40
N PRO A 209 -19.05 11.08 -2.09
CA PRO A 209 -18.92 9.92 -2.98
C PRO A 209 -19.48 10.15 -4.38
N GLU A 210 -20.60 10.85 -4.49
CA GLU A 210 -21.28 11.11 -5.78
C GLU A 210 -20.39 11.85 -6.79
N ASP A 211 -19.45 12.67 -6.32
CA ASP A 211 -18.54 13.43 -7.18
C ASP A 211 -17.53 12.51 -7.91
N TYR A 212 -17.37 11.27 -7.46
CA TYR A 212 -16.40 10.29 -7.96
C TYR A 212 -17.06 9.10 -8.65
N ILE A 213 -18.38 9.14 -8.90
CA ILE A 213 -19.13 8.10 -9.60
C ILE A 213 -19.40 8.56 -11.02
N LEU A 214 -18.88 7.80 -11.99
CA LEU A 214 -19.19 8.02 -13.42
C LEU A 214 -20.58 7.50 -13.77
N ALA A 215 -21.25 8.15 -14.71
CA ALA A 215 -22.57 7.74 -15.17
C ALA A 215 -22.62 6.29 -15.70
N ASP A 216 -21.53 5.84 -16.31
CA ASP A 216 -21.41 4.49 -16.87
C ASP A 216 -21.03 3.41 -15.83
N ALA A 217 -20.73 3.79 -14.57
CA ALA A 217 -20.36 2.84 -13.53
C ALA A 217 -21.44 1.77 -13.26
N ALA A 218 -22.72 2.14 -13.42
CA ALA A 218 -23.84 1.19 -13.32
C ALA A 218 -23.86 0.16 -14.46
N ASN A 219 -23.32 0.51 -15.63
CA ASN A 219 -23.25 -0.34 -16.82
C ASN A 219 -21.87 -0.97 -17.02
N TYR A 220 -21.11 -1.10 -15.95
CA TYR A 220 -19.70 -1.51 -15.93
C TYR A 220 -19.41 -2.70 -16.85
N GLU A 221 -20.14 -3.80 -16.72
CA GLU A 221 -19.93 -5.03 -17.51
C GLU A 221 -20.05 -4.81 -19.02
N ASN A 222 -20.99 -3.96 -19.45
CA ASN A 222 -21.16 -3.64 -20.87
C ASN A 222 -20.01 -2.76 -21.38
N VAL A 223 -19.57 -1.79 -20.57
CA VAL A 223 -18.45 -0.91 -20.93
C VAL A 223 -17.16 -1.72 -21.05
N ILE A 224 -16.89 -2.62 -20.10
CA ILE A 224 -15.73 -3.53 -20.15
C ILE A 224 -15.78 -4.44 -21.39
N ARG A 225 -16.94 -4.98 -21.73
CA ARG A 225 -17.11 -5.80 -22.95
C ARG A 225 -16.83 -5.02 -24.23
N ASN A 226 -17.29 -3.78 -24.30
CA ASN A 226 -17.03 -2.90 -25.44
C ASN A 226 -15.54 -2.52 -25.53
N TYR A 227 -14.92 -2.19 -24.39
CA TYR A 227 -13.46 -1.96 -24.31
C TYR A 227 -12.70 -3.16 -24.85
N TYR A 228 -13.03 -4.37 -24.38
CA TYR A 228 -12.40 -5.60 -24.84
C TYR A 228 -12.48 -5.78 -26.35
N ALA A 229 -13.66 -5.53 -26.93
CA ALA A 229 -13.88 -5.67 -28.38
C ALA A 229 -13.08 -4.63 -29.17
N SER A 230 -13.06 -3.37 -28.74
CA SER A 230 -12.37 -2.28 -29.41
C SER A 230 -10.85 -2.42 -29.32
N ALA A 231 -10.33 -2.73 -28.15
CA ALA A 231 -8.90 -2.94 -27.94
C ALA A 231 -8.36 -4.13 -28.75
N PHE A 232 -9.08 -5.25 -28.75
CA PHE A 232 -8.72 -6.39 -29.58
C PHE A 232 -8.73 -6.07 -31.07
N SER A 233 -9.74 -5.32 -31.55
CA SER A 233 -9.79 -4.85 -32.94
C SER A 233 -8.59 -3.99 -33.30
N TYR A 234 -8.20 -3.07 -32.42
CA TYR A 234 -7.02 -2.23 -32.59
C TYR A 234 -5.74 -3.07 -32.70
N TRP A 235 -5.48 -4.00 -31.78
CA TRP A 235 -4.26 -4.84 -31.86
C TRP A 235 -4.26 -5.75 -33.07
N SER A 236 -5.41 -6.32 -33.44
CA SER A 236 -5.51 -7.19 -34.62
C SER A 236 -5.20 -6.45 -35.92
N GLN A 237 -5.63 -5.20 -36.05
CA GLN A 237 -5.35 -4.37 -37.22
C GLN A 237 -3.89 -3.90 -37.26
N ASN A 238 -3.22 -3.78 -36.11
CA ASN A 238 -1.87 -3.26 -35.97
C ASN A 238 -0.85 -4.35 -35.59
N ALA A 239 -1.16 -5.63 -35.71
CA ALA A 239 -0.35 -6.73 -35.21
C ALA A 239 1.12 -6.69 -35.65
N SER A 240 1.41 -6.32 -36.91
CA SER A 240 2.76 -6.20 -37.45
C SER A 240 3.56 -5.01 -36.92
N PHE A 241 2.90 -4.03 -36.29
CA PHE A 241 3.50 -2.82 -35.75
C PHE A 241 3.62 -2.85 -34.22
N LEU A 242 3.03 -3.85 -33.54
CA LEU A 242 3.15 -3.99 -32.11
C LEU A 242 4.61 -4.21 -31.71
N GLN A 243 5.08 -3.43 -30.76
CA GLN A 243 6.45 -3.55 -30.19
C GLN A 243 6.42 -3.84 -28.69
N ASN A 244 5.31 -3.52 -28.05
CA ASN A 244 5.15 -3.74 -26.63
C ASN A 244 4.73 -5.20 -26.38
N GLU A 245 5.45 -5.86 -25.50
CA GLU A 245 5.22 -7.26 -25.11
C GLU A 245 3.82 -7.48 -24.54
N GLU A 246 3.34 -6.58 -23.69
CA GLU A 246 2.02 -6.68 -23.08
C GLU A 246 0.87 -6.58 -24.12
N ASP A 247 1.06 -5.77 -25.16
CA ASP A 247 0.10 -5.65 -26.26
C ASP A 247 0.04 -6.97 -27.08
N ILE A 248 1.19 -7.60 -27.29
CA ILE A 248 1.28 -8.90 -27.96
C ILE A 248 0.61 -9.99 -27.14
N ILE A 249 0.84 -10.03 -25.83
CA ILE A 249 0.17 -10.97 -24.90
C ILE A 249 -1.34 -10.76 -24.96
N ALA A 250 -1.81 -9.52 -24.91
CA ALA A 250 -3.23 -9.19 -24.99
C ALA A 250 -3.86 -9.63 -26.33
N LEU A 251 -3.17 -9.37 -27.45
CA LEU A 251 -3.58 -9.84 -28.79
C LEU A 251 -3.67 -11.37 -28.82
N LEU A 252 -2.62 -12.08 -28.38
CA LEU A 252 -2.56 -13.53 -28.46
C LEU A 252 -3.59 -14.19 -27.54
N SER A 253 -3.76 -13.69 -26.31
CA SER A 253 -4.77 -14.19 -25.39
C SER A 253 -6.21 -13.96 -25.89
N GLY A 254 -6.49 -12.78 -26.45
CA GLY A 254 -7.76 -12.47 -27.08
C GLY A 254 -8.02 -13.31 -28.34
N SER A 255 -6.97 -13.62 -29.11
CA SER A 255 -7.03 -14.48 -30.30
C SER A 255 -7.28 -15.93 -29.93
N MET A 256 -6.69 -16.43 -28.84
CA MET A 256 -6.97 -17.76 -28.29
C MET A 256 -8.45 -17.92 -27.97
N GLN A 257 -9.03 -16.97 -27.30
CA GLN A 257 -10.45 -17.00 -26.95
C GLN A 257 -11.38 -17.03 -28.19
N ARG A 258 -10.91 -16.46 -29.31
CA ARG A 258 -11.66 -16.39 -30.59
C ARG A 258 -11.31 -17.52 -31.57
N GLY A 259 -10.37 -18.40 -31.22
CA GLY A 259 -9.92 -19.47 -32.11
C GLY A 259 -9.02 -19.01 -33.27
N ASN A 260 -8.46 -17.79 -33.20
CA ASN A 260 -7.64 -17.17 -34.26
C ASN A 260 -6.15 -17.07 -33.92
N TYR A 261 -5.69 -17.84 -32.93
CA TYR A 261 -4.31 -17.71 -32.40
C TYR A 261 -3.23 -17.78 -33.47
N SER A 262 -3.24 -18.81 -34.32
CA SER A 262 -2.21 -19.01 -35.37
C SER A 262 -2.15 -17.83 -36.34
N ALA A 263 -3.28 -17.33 -36.77
CA ALA A 263 -3.34 -16.18 -37.68
C ALA A 263 -2.77 -14.91 -37.03
N SER A 264 -3.11 -14.65 -35.78
CA SER A 264 -2.59 -13.52 -35.02
C SER A 264 -1.09 -13.65 -34.74
N LEU A 265 -0.60 -14.85 -34.43
CA LEU A 265 0.81 -15.11 -34.22
C LEU A 265 1.63 -14.84 -35.51
N TYR A 266 1.15 -15.29 -36.66
CA TYR A 266 1.81 -15.00 -37.97
C TYR A 266 1.77 -13.51 -38.34
N ALA A 267 0.82 -12.74 -37.83
CA ALA A 267 0.72 -11.30 -38.10
C ALA A 267 1.71 -10.47 -37.27
N VAL A 268 2.20 -10.99 -36.13
CA VAL A 268 3.23 -10.34 -35.31
C VAL A 268 4.57 -10.40 -36.03
N ALA A 269 5.35 -9.30 -36.00
CA ALA A 269 6.63 -9.23 -36.69
C ALA A 269 7.63 -10.30 -36.16
N PRO A 270 8.24 -11.13 -37.02
CA PRO A 270 9.15 -12.21 -36.59
C PRO A 270 10.29 -11.72 -35.70
N ARG A 271 10.85 -10.53 -35.97
CA ARG A 271 11.91 -9.91 -35.13
C ARG A 271 11.52 -9.75 -33.65
N ILE A 272 10.21 -9.58 -33.37
CA ILE A 272 9.71 -9.44 -32.00
C ILE A 272 9.60 -10.82 -31.35
N LEU A 273 9.11 -11.81 -32.10
CA LEU A 273 8.98 -13.19 -31.61
C LEU A 273 10.35 -13.85 -31.34
N ASP A 274 11.37 -13.45 -32.10
CA ASP A 274 12.74 -13.95 -31.98
C ASP A 274 13.61 -13.15 -31.00
N SER A 275 13.08 -12.08 -30.41
CA SER A 275 13.80 -11.25 -29.43
C SER A 275 14.19 -12.07 -28.21
N ALA A 276 15.46 -11.98 -27.81
CA ALA A 276 15.99 -12.66 -26.62
C ALA A 276 15.53 -12.03 -25.29
N GLU A 277 14.94 -10.84 -25.36
CA GLU A 277 14.56 -10.02 -24.18
C GLU A 277 13.06 -10.13 -23.88
N HIS A 278 12.50 -11.31 -23.96
CA HIS A 278 11.12 -11.51 -23.50
C HIS A 278 11.05 -11.63 -21.99
N SER A 279 10.06 -10.98 -21.36
CA SER A 279 9.73 -11.26 -19.98
C SER A 279 9.18 -12.69 -19.84
N TYR A 280 9.20 -13.22 -18.64
CA TYR A 280 8.60 -14.54 -18.39
C TYR A 280 7.09 -14.58 -18.73
N ARG A 281 6.44 -13.45 -18.82
CA ARG A 281 5.00 -13.35 -19.18
C ARG A 281 4.75 -13.68 -20.64
N SER A 282 5.54 -13.10 -21.56
CA SER A 282 5.38 -13.34 -22.99
C SER A 282 5.86 -14.70 -23.44
N SER A 283 6.88 -15.25 -22.78
CA SER A 283 7.49 -16.53 -23.15
C SER A 283 6.52 -17.70 -23.15
N VAL A 284 5.41 -17.58 -22.44
CA VAL A 284 4.32 -18.58 -22.46
C VAL A 284 3.69 -18.71 -23.83
N TYR A 285 3.77 -17.64 -24.65
CA TYR A 285 3.22 -17.61 -26.01
C TYR A 285 4.28 -17.71 -27.10
N VAL A 286 5.44 -17.10 -26.90
CA VAL A 286 6.34 -16.79 -28.00
C VAL A 286 7.73 -17.44 -27.92
N GLY A 287 7.95 -18.35 -26.99
CA GLY A 287 9.24 -19.04 -26.85
C GLY A 287 10.19 -18.36 -25.85
N GLY A 288 11.44 -18.79 -25.79
CA GLY A 288 12.44 -18.22 -24.87
C GLY A 288 12.30 -18.73 -23.42
N MET A 289 11.80 -19.94 -23.22
CA MET A 289 11.48 -20.50 -21.90
C MET A 289 12.65 -20.55 -20.92
N ASN A 290 13.90 -20.79 -21.38
CA ASN A 290 15.05 -20.82 -20.49
C ASN A 290 15.35 -19.45 -19.87
N ASN A 291 15.19 -18.38 -20.65
CA ASN A 291 15.33 -17.01 -20.13
C ASN A 291 14.13 -16.64 -19.26
N ALA A 292 12.93 -16.95 -19.71
CA ALA A 292 11.71 -16.76 -18.96
C ALA A 292 11.74 -17.44 -17.60
N TYR A 293 12.21 -18.67 -17.56
CA TYR A 293 12.37 -19.43 -16.33
C TYR A 293 13.28 -18.70 -15.33
N ARG A 294 14.46 -18.24 -15.75
CA ARG A 294 15.38 -17.50 -14.87
C ARG A 294 14.78 -16.22 -14.36
N THR A 295 14.18 -15.41 -15.23
CA THR A 295 13.50 -14.16 -14.85
C THR A 295 12.34 -14.44 -13.89
N PHE A 296 11.56 -15.49 -14.16
CA PHE A 296 10.46 -15.92 -13.31
C PHE A 296 10.95 -16.30 -11.91
N ILE A 297 11.98 -17.14 -11.79
CA ILE A 297 12.52 -17.54 -10.48
C ILE A 297 13.08 -16.35 -9.71
N THR A 298 13.75 -15.42 -10.39
CA THR A 298 14.25 -14.19 -9.75
C THR A 298 13.08 -13.37 -9.17
N ALA A 299 12.06 -13.11 -9.97
CA ALA A 299 10.89 -12.35 -9.54
C ALA A 299 10.14 -13.04 -8.37
N GLU A 300 9.98 -14.38 -8.42
CA GLU A 300 9.36 -15.14 -7.34
C GLU A 300 10.17 -15.05 -6.04
N ASN A 301 11.49 -15.14 -6.12
CA ASN A 301 12.36 -15.05 -4.95
C ASN A 301 12.37 -13.63 -4.35
N GLU A 302 12.40 -12.60 -5.16
CA GLU A 302 12.33 -11.21 -4.71
C GLU A 302 11.02 -10.93 -3.98
N LYS A 303 9.89 -11.33 -4.57
CA LYS A 303 8.56 -11.19 -3.96
C LYS A 303 8.47 -11.95 -2.63
N LEU A 304 8.90 -13.20 -2.61
CA LEU A 304 8.87 -14.01 -1.39
C LEU A 304 9.77 -13.42 -0.28
N ASN A 305 10.97 -12.94 -0.63
CA ASN A 305 11.89 -12.31 0.32
C ASN A 305 11.32 -11.01 0.89
N LEU A 306 10.66 -10.19 0.07
CA LEU A 306 9.97 -8.99 0.55
C LEU A 306 8.90 -9.35 1.57
N ILE A 307 8.02 -10.32 1.25
CA ILE A 307 6.95 -10.76 2.15
C ILE A 307 7.53 -11.30 3.46
N LEU A 308 8.53 -12.19 3.40
CA LEU A 308 9.19 -12.77 4.58
C LEU A 308 9.81 -11.70 5.49
N ARG A 309 10.54 -10.74 4.91
CA ARG A 309 11.16 -9.65 5.66
C ARG A 309 10.10 -8.78 6.32
N SER A 310 9.14 -8.30 5.56
CA SER A 310 8.07 -7.43 6.08
C SER A 310 7.26 -8.10 7.18
N THR A 311 6.95 -9.41 7.04
CA THR A 311 6.24 -10.18 8.07
C THR A 311 7.03 -10.29 9.36
N ARG A 312 8.36 -10.55 9.27
CA ARG A 312 9.25 -10.61 10.46
C ARG A 312 9.37 -9.27 11.16
N GLU A 313 9.42 -8.19 10.39
CA GLU A 313 9.48 -6.81 10.90
C GLU A 313 8.11 -6.30 11.40
N ARG A 314 7.04 -7.11 11.28
CA ARG A 314 5.63 -6.73 11.52
C ARG A 314 5.23 -5.45 10.77
N SER A 315 5.81 -5.25 9.59
CA SER A 315 5.54 -4.12 8.70
C SER A 315 4.47 -4.51 7.68
N LEU A 316 3.59 -3.57 7.35
CA LEU A 316 2.57 -3.75 6.30
C LEU A 316 3.12 -3.55 4.87
N SER A 317 4.44 -3.48 4.69
CA SER A 317 5.05 -3.25 3.36
C SER A 317 4.74 -4.36 2.35
N PHE A 318 4.44 -5.59 2.79
CA PHE A 318 4.01 -6.65 1.87
C PHE A 318 2.69 -6.34 1.16
N LEU A 319 1.87 -5.39 1.65
CA LEU A 319 0.62 -4.97 0.99
C LEU A 319 0.84 -4.17 -0.31
N THR A 320 2.07 -3.75 -0.59
CA THR A 320 2.40 -3.16 -1.90
C THR A 320 2.41 -4.22 -3.02
N GLU A 321 2.61 -5.49 -2.67
CA GLU A 321 2.54 -6.61 -3.60
C GLU A 321 1.10 -7.00 -3.95
N GLU A 322 0.89 -7.43 -5.20
CA GLU A 322 -0.43 -7.87 -5.66
C GLU A 322 -0.78 -9.25 -5.11
N HIS A 323 -2.03 -9.38 -4.61
CA HIS A 323 -2.64 -10.65 -4.22
C HIS A 323 -1.78 -11.54 -3.32
N VAL A 324 -1.14 -10.94 -2.29
CA VAL A 324 -0.15 -11.61 -1.42
C VAL A 324 -0.67 -12.93 -0.83
N VAL A 325 -1.90 -12.93 -0.34
CA VAL A 325 -2.49 -14.12 0.31
C VAL A 325 -2.75 -15.23 -0.71
N ASN A 326 -3.32 -14.87 -1.87
CA ASN A 326 -3.52 -15.83 -2.95
C ASN A 326 -2.18 -16.35 -3.51
N TYR A 327 -1.18 -15.47 -3.62
CA TYR A 327 0.18 -15.84 -3.98
C TYR A 327 0.76 -16.91 -3.05
N LEU A 328 0.65 -16.73 -1.75
CA LEU A 328 1.21 -17.66 -0.76
C LEU A 328 0.45 -18.99 -0.73
N PHE A 329 -0.88 -18.96 -0.70
CA PHE A 329 -1.67 -20.19 -0.68
C PHE A 329 -1.50 -21.02 -1.97
N SER A 330 -1.46 -20.36 -3.13
CA SER A 330 -1.26 -21.05 -4.41
C SER A 330 0.11 -21.74 -4.52
N ARG A 331 1.06 -21.40 -3.67
CA ARG A 331 2.41 -21.97 -3.61
C ARG A 331 2.66 -22.84 -2.38
N ASN A 332 1.58 -23.19 -1.67
CA ASN A 332 1.59 -23.96 -0.43
C ASN A 332 2.44 -23.33 0.70
N ASN A 333 2.65 -22.02 0.67
CA ASN A 333 3.29 -21.25 1.76
C ASN A 333 2.27 -20.87 2.83
N ASN A 334 1.47 -21.84 3.29
CA ASN A 334 0.31 -21.61 4.17
C ASN A 334 0.69 -20.96 5.49
N MET A 335 1.82 -21.39 6.10
CA MET A 335 2.28 -20.81 7.37
C MET A 335 2.56 -19.32 7.22
N LEU A 336 3.30 -18.92 6.18
CA LEU A 336 3.59 -17.52 5.92
C LEU A 336 2.32 -16.72 5.58
N ALA A 337 1.35 -17.34 4.90
CA ALA A 337 0.05 -16.70 4.66
C ALA A 337 -0.69 -16.39 5.97
N TYR A 338 -0.67 -17.33 6.93
CA TYR A 338 -1.25 -17.09 8.25
C TYR A 338 -0.46 -16.06 9.06
N ASP A 339 0.87 -16.04 8.97
CA ASP A 339 1.71 -15.01 9.61
C ASP A 339 1.40 -13.61 9.04
N VAL A 340 1.20 -13.48 7.72
CA VAL A 340 0.76 -12.23 7.08
C VAL A 340 -0.59 -11.77 7.64
N ILE A 341 -1.57 -12.68 7.76
CA ILE A 341 -2.87 -12.37 8.34
C ILE A 341 -2.74 -11.97 9.82
N ASP A 342 -1.87 -12.65 10.60
CA ASP A 342 -1.60 -12.30 11.99
C ASP A 342 -1.03 -10.88 12.12
N VAL A 343 -0.08 -10.52 11.26
CA VAL A 343 0.48 -9.15 11.23
C VAL A 343 -0.60 -8.11 10.95
N ILE A 344 -1.49 -8.35 9.97
CA ILE A 344 -2.61 -7.44 9.67
C ILE A 344 -3.58 -7.36 10.85
N SER A 345 -3.97 -8.51 11.42
CA SER A 345 -4.94 -8.59 12.52
C SER A 345 -4.42 -7.98 13.81
N GLY A 346 -3.12 -8.07 14.05
CA GLY A 346 -2.45 -7.49 15.22
C GLY A 346 -1.91 -6.07 15.00
N ALA A 347 -2.13 -5.47 13.81
CA ALA A 347 -1.69 -4.11 13.56
C ALA A 347 -2.52 -3.13 14.39
N GLU A 348 -1.84 -2.29 15.15
CA GLU A 348 -2.50 -1.12 15.76
C GLU A 348 -2.97 -0.19 14.64
N PRO A 349 -3.99 0.67 14.88
CA PRO A 349 -4.43 1.66 13.90
C PRO A 349 -3.23 2.48 13.41
N GLN A 350 -2.72 2.12 12.24
CA GLN A 350 -1.58 2.74 11.60
C GLN A 350 -2.06 3.61 10.43
N ILE A 351 -1.27 4.61 10.11
CA ILE A 351 -1.57 5.40 8.91
C ILE A 351 -1.10 4.60 7.69
N LEU A 352 -2.06 4.06 6.94
CA LEU A 352 -1.80 3.31 5.71
C LEU A 352 -1.33 4.24 4.58
N THR A 353 -0.49 3.74 3.70
CA THR A 353 -0.24 4.40 2.41
C THR A 353 -1.34 4.03 1.43
N ILE A 354 -1.49 4.84 0.38
CA ILE A 354 -2.50 4.53 -0.66
C ILE A 354 -2.19 3.20 -1.36
N GLU A 355 -0.92 2.87 -1.56
CA GLU A 355 -0.47 1.60 -2.16
C GLU A 355 -0.82 0.40 -1.26
N GLN A 356 -0.74 0.55 0.05
CA GLN A 356 -1.13 -0.48 1.02
C GLN A 356 -2.64 -0.70 1.03
N CYS A 357 -3.44 0.32 0.73
CA CYS A 357 -4.89 0.19 0.67
C CYS A 357 -5.34 -0.82 -0.40
N ALA A 358 -4.75 -0.81 -1.60
CA ALA A 358 -5.08 -1.77 -2.64
C ALA A 358 -4.76 -3.20 -2.20
N GLY A 359 -3.56 -3.43 -1.65
CA GLY A 359 -3.17 -4.75 -1.14
C GLY A 359 -4.05 -5.25 0.00
N LEU A 360 -4.48 -4.36 0.90
CA LEU A 360 -5.39 -4.72 1.99
C LEU A 360 -6.77 -5.17 1.48
N LEU A 361 -7.30 -4.49 0.47
CA LEU A 361 -8.54 -4.88 -0.22
C LEU A 361 -8.39 -6.26 -0.89
N GLU A 362 -7.28 -6.48 -1.58
CA GLU A 362 -6.96 -7.77 -2.21
C GLU A 362 -6.83 -8.89 -1.18
N VAL A 363 -6.11 -8.66 -0.08
CA VAL A 363 -6.00 -9.62 1.04
C VAL A 363 -7.36 -9.98 1.58
N SER A 364 -8.24 -9.01 1.81
CA SER A 364 -9.60 -9.26 2.31
C SER A 364 -10.39 -10.14 1.36
N SER A 365 -10.36 -9.85 0.06
CA SER A 365 -11.08 -10.62 -0.97
C SER A 365 -10.49 -12.02 -1.14
N ASP A 366 -9.16 -12.13 -1.24
CA ASP A 366 -8.48 -13.41 -1.43
C ASP A 366 -8.62 -14.32 -0.21
N TYR A 367 -8.49 -13.77 1.00
CA TYR A 367 -8.58 -14.57 2.23
C TYR A 367 -9.96 -15.16 2.41
N ARG A 368 -11.01 -14.46 2.03
CA ARG A 368 -12.39 -14.99 2.04
C ARG A 368 -12.57 -16.20 1.13
N ARG A 369 -11.85 -16.29 0.02
CA ARG A 369 -11.89 -17.46 -0.88
C ARG A 369 -11.29 -18.70 -0.22
N TRP A 370 -10.27 -18.51 0.62
CA TRP A 370 -9.56 -19.59 1.30
C TRP A 370 -10.13 -19.88 2.70
N ARG A 371 -10.60 -18.84 3.38
CA ARG A 371 -11.14 -18.93 4.76
C ARG A 371 -12.21 -17.85 4.97
N PRO A 372 -13.36 -18.15 5.57
CA PRO A 372 -14.44 -17.19 5.80
C PRO A 372 -14.21 -16.34 7.06
N VAL A 373 -13.09 -15.62 7.14
CA VAL A 373 -12.76 -14.78 8.30
C VAL A 373 -12.60 -13.33 7.86
N ASN A 374 -13.12 -12.40 8.66
CA ASN A 374 -12.93 -10.98 8.48
C ASN A 374 -11.82 -10.49 9.42
N THR A 375 -10.69 -10.06 8.86
CA THR A 375 -9.48 -9.75 9.63
C THR A 375 -9.05 -8.30 9.56
N ILE A 376 -9.72 -7.47 8.75
CA ILE A 376 -9.30 -6.09 8.48
C ILE A 376 -10.27 -5.02 8.97
N ASP A 377 -11.34 -5.38 9.68
CA ASP A 377 -12.40 -4.43 10.07
C ASP A 377 -11.88 -3.23 10.84
N HIS A 378 -10.89 -3.44 11.71
CA HIS A 378 -10.28 -2.37 12.50
C HIS A 378 -9.46 -1.36 11.67
N LEU A 379 -9.11 -1.68 10.43
CA LEU A 379 -8.39 -0.81 9.50
C LEU A 379 -9.29 -0.21 8.41
N THR A 380 -10.57 -0.63 8.35
CA THR A 380 -11.47 -0.26 7.23
C THR A 380 -11.71 1.24 7.15
N GLU A 381 -12.03 1.89 8.27
CA GLU A 381 -12.30 3.34 8.27
C GLU A 381 -11.08 4.15 7.84
N GLN A 382 -9.91 3.77 8.35
CA GLN A 382 -8.65 4.41 7.97
C GLN A 382 -8.34 4.22 6.49
N MET A 383 -8.52 3.01 5.97
CA MET A 383 -8.32 2.67 4.56
C MET A 383 -9.22 3.52 3.65
N LEU A 384 -10.51 3.61 3.93
CA LEU A 384 -11.45 4.40 3.16
C LEU A 384 -11.13 5.90 3.23
N GLN A 385 -10.68 6.40 4.38
CA GLN A 385 -10.22 7.77 4.53
C GLN A 385 -9.01 8.05 3.64
N VAL A 386 -8.00 7.19 3.66
CA VAL A 386 -6.81 7.33 2.80
C VAL A 386 -7.20 7.32 1.33
N ILE A 387 -8.08 6.40 0.92
CA ILE A 387 -8.57 6.34 -0.47
C ILE A 387 -9.27 7.66 -0.83
N SER A 388 -10.21 8.15 -0.01
CA SER A 388 -10.94 9.38 -0.28
C SER A 388 -10.04 10.61 -0.41
N ASP A 389 -8.98 10.69 0.40
CA ASP A 389 -8.03 11.81 0.38
C ASP A 389 -7.17 11.84 -0.90
N HIS A 390 -6.97 10.68 -1.54
CA HIS A 390 -6.17 10.52 -2.75
C HIS A 390 -7.00 10.47 -4.05
N LEU A 391 -8.33 10.39 -3.94
CA LEU A 391 -9.20 10.42 -5.13
C LEU A 391 -9.16 11.81 -5.78
N ASN A 392 -8.97 11.82 -7.10
CA ASN A 392 -9.01 13.03 -7.92
C ASN A 392 -10.02 12.87 -9.04
N ARG A 393 -10.60 14.00 -9.44
CA ARG A 393 -11.51 14.12 -10.58
C ARG A 393 -10.93 15.11 -11.56
N SER A 394 -10.85 14.74 -12.83
CA SER A 394 -10.52 15.63 -13.94
C SER A 394 -11.70 15.77 -14.88
N ILE A 395 -11.84 16.94 -15.47
CA ILE A 395 -12.84 17.21 -16.53
C ILE A 395 -12.05 17.74 -17.72
N GLU A 396 -12.00 16.97 -18.80
CA GLU A 396 -11.35 17.33 -20.04
C GLU A 396 -12.32 17.12 -21.21
N ASN A 397 -12.53 18.16 -22.01
CA ASN A 397 -13.42 18.08 -23.19
C ASN A 397 -14.80 17.47 -22.89
N ASP A 398 -15.44 17.91 -21.82
CA ASP A 398 -16.72 17.40 -21.28
C ASP A 398 -16.71 15.92 -20.83
N SER A 399 -15.54 15.28 -20.82
CA SER A 399 -15.35 13.94 -20.28
C SER A 399 -14.86 14.02 -18.83
N VAL A 400 -15.54 13.29 -17.95
CA VAL A 400 -15.14 13.17 -16.54
C VAL A 400 -14.32 11.91 -16.35
N SER A 401 -13.19 12.03 -15.67
CA SER A 401 -12.38 10.90 -15.26
C SER A 401 -12.07 10.97 -13.77
N VAL A 402 -11.96 9.79 -13.15
CA VAL A 402 -11.63 9.60 -11.73
C VAL A 402 -10.35 8.78 -11.64
N PHE A 403 -9.40 9.23 -10.86
CA PHE A 403 -8.12 8.55 -10.70
C PHE A 403 -7.56 8.79 -9.29
N VAL A 404 -6.52 8.04 -8.95
CA VAL A 404 -5.82 8.12 -7.68
C VAL A 404 -4.46 8.78 -7.88
N SER A 405 -4.10 9.73 -7.03
CA SER A 405 -2.75 10.28 -6.98
C SER A 405 -1.84 9.36 -6.20
N VAL A 406 -0.73 8.96 -6.81
CA VAL A 406 0.37 8.22 -6.19
C VAL A 406 1.68 9.01 -6.33
N PRO A 407 2.68 8.83 -5.42
CA PRO A 407 3.92 9.59 -5.45
C PRO A 407 4.70 9.47 -6.77
N ASP A 408 4.72 8.30 -7.39
CA ASP A 408 5.58 7.96 -8.53
C ASP A 408 4.90 8.09 -9.91
N GLY A 409 3.73 8.69 -9.97
CA GLY A 409 3.19 9.24 -11.23
C GLY A 409 2.46 8.28 -12.18
N ASN A 410 2.41 6.97 -11.98
CA ASN A 410 1.62 6.10 -12.85
C ASN A 410 0.19 5.89 -12.35
N ASN A 411 -0.57 6.97 -12.31
CA ASN A 411 -1.91 7.01 -11.75
C ASN A 411 -2.88 6.05 -12.43
N THR A 412 -2.70 5.77 -13.73
CA THR A 412 -3.63 4.95 -14.52
C THR A 412 -3.60 3.47 -14.10
N GLU A 413 -2.41 2.88 -14.03
CA GLU A 413 -2.25 1.46 -13.66
C GLU A 413 -2.66 1.23 -12.22
N TYR A 414 -2.22 2.13 -11.34
CA TYR A 414 -2.56 2.05 -9.94
C TYR A 414 -4.06 2.26 -9.70
N SER A 415 -4.69 3.21 -10.40
CA SER A 415 -6.14 3.45 -10.35
C SER A 415 -6.92 2.22 -10.82
N LEU A 416 -6.42 1.51 -11.83
CA LEU A 416 -7.01 0.25 -12.28
C LEU A 416 -6.95 -0.83 -11.20
N ARG A 417 -5.76 -1.05 -10.60
CA ARG A 417 -5.56 -2.03 -9.51
C ARG A 417 -6.45 -1.72 -8.32
N LEU A 418 -6.36 -0.48 -7.80
CA LEU A 418 -7.16 -0.05 -6.66
C LEU A 418 -8.66 -0.11 -6.98
N GLY A 419 -9.08 0.36 -8.16
CA GLY A 419 -10.48 0.37 -8.56
C GLY A 419 -11.07 -1.05 -8.62
N LYS A 420 -10.32 -2.01 -9.19
CA LYS A 420 -10.72 -3.42 -9.24
C LYS A 420 -10.84 -4.02 -7.83
N ALA A 421 -9.82 -3.83 -6.99
CA ALA A 421 -9.81 -4.34 -5.63
C ALA A 421 -10.92 -3.71 -4.77
N LEU A 422 -11.14 -2.40 -4.91
CA LEU A 422 -12.19 -1.66 -4.20
C LEU A 422 -13.59 -2.11 -4.62
N ALA A 423 -13.84 -2.27 -5.92
CA ALA A 423 -15.15 -2.73 -6.42
C ALA A 423 -15.46 -4.14 -5.92
N GLU A 424 -14.49 -5.06 -5.95
CA GLU A 424 -14.67 -6.42 -5.45
C GLU A 424 -14.92 -6.44 -3.94
N TRP A 425 -14.07 -5.74 -3.16
CA TRP A 425 -14.22 -5.66 -1.71
C TRP A 425 -15.56 -5.03 -1.31
N ALA A 426 -15.95 -3.92 -1.96
CA ALA A 426 -17.19 -3.20 -1.66
C ALA A 426 -18.44 -4.02 -1.98
N MET A 427 -18.43 -4.78 -3.06
CA MET A 427 -19.51 -5.72 -3.42
C MET A 427 -19.71 -6.76 -2.30
N TYR A 428 -18.64 -7.36 -1.77
CA TYR A 428 -18.74 -8.34 -0.68
C TYR A 428 -19.20 -7.71 0.64
N ASN A 429 -18.85 -6.44 0.89
CA ASN A 429 -19.20 -5.72 2.11
C ASN A 429 -20.48 -4.89 1.97
N GLN A 430 -21.21 -5.00 0.87
CA GLN A 430 -22.46 -4.27 0.58
C GLN A 430 -22.29 -2.74 0.64
N GLN A 431 -21.11 -2.25 0.25
CA GLN A 431 -20.75 -0.82 0.22
C GLN A 431 -20.97 -0.27 -1.19
N HIS A 432 -22.22 -0.06 -1.58
CA HIS A 432 -22.59 0.25 -2.98
C HIS A 432 -21.90 1.50 -3.56
N GLU A 433 -21.77 2.57 -2.80
CA GLU A 433 -21.09 3.79 -3.27
C GLU A 433 -19.61 3.51 -3.58
N TRP A 434 -18.92 2.80 -2.71
CA TRP A 434 -17.52 2.42 -2.92
C TRP A 434 -17.34 1.44 -4.07
N GLU A 435 -18.31 0.55 -4.31
CA GLU A 435 -18.35 -0.31 -5.49
C GLU A 435 -18.38 0.53 -6.78
N LEU A 436 -19.27 1.52 -6.84
CA LEU A 436 -19.39 2.42 -8.00
C LEU A 436 -18.15 3.30 -8.19
N ILE A 437 -17.53 3.78 -7.11
CA ILE A 437 -16.25 4.51 -7.16
C ILE A 437 -15.15 3.60 -7.72
N GLY A 438 -15.03 2.36 -7.24
CA GLY A 438 -14.07 1.38 -7.74
C GLY A 438 -14.25 1.13 -9.23
N ARG A 439 -15.49 0.92 -9.69
CA ARG A 439 -15.84 0.78 -11.12
C ARG A 439 -15.48 2.03 -11.92
N SER A 440 -15.70 3.23 -11.37
CA SER A 440 -15.36 4.51 -12.01
C SER A 440 -13.85 4.67 -12.21
N LEU A 441 -13.04 4.26 -11.25
CA LEU A 441 -11.59 4.23 -11.36
C LEU A 441 -11.13 3.31 -12.50
N VAL A 442 -11.71 2.10 -12.60
CA VAL A 442 -11.41 1.16 -13.69
C VAL A 442 -11.80 1.77 -15.03
N LEU A 443 -13.02 2.28 -15.18
CA LEU A 443 -13.50 2.86 -16.42
C LEU A 443 -12.65 4.06 -16.87
N SER A 444 -12.26 4.92 -15.94
CA SER A 444 -11.37 6.05 -16.22
C SER A 444 -9.98 5.61 -16.69
N ALA A 445 -9.43 4.57 -16.06
CA ALA A 445 -8.13 4.01 -16.47
C ALA A 445 -8.17 3.42 -17.89
N LEU A 446 -9.31 2.91 -18.33
CA LEU A 446 -9.49 2.32 -19.65
C LEU A 446 -9.89 3.33 -20.71
N ALA A 447 -10.40 4.50 -20.33
CA ALA A 447 -10.86 5.51 -21.26
C ALA A 447 -9.71 5.91 -22.20
N ASN A 448 -9.98 5.81 -23.51
CA ASN A 448 -9.01 6.15 -24.57
C ASN A 448 -7.70 5.36 -24.53
N SER A 449 -7.68 4.19 -23.91
CA SER A 449 -6.49 3.34 -23.79
C SER A 449 -6.65 2.05 -24.58
N ASN A 450 -5.61 1.69 -25.36
CA ASN A 450 -5.45 0.38 -25.96
C ASN A 450 -4.23 -0.35 -25.38
N SER A 451 -3.90 -0.09 -24.13
CA SER A 451 -2.74 -0.69 -23.45
C SER A 451 -2.99 -2.17 -23.14
N GLY A 452 -2.15 -3.04 -23.65
CA GLY A 452 -2.17 -4.47 -23.33
C GLY A 452 -1.91 -4.73 -21.85
N LYS A 453 -1.10 -3.89 -21.17
CA LYS A 453 -0.87 -3.99 -19.73
C LYS A 453 -2.17 -3.83 -18.93
N LEU A 454 -2.97 -2.81 -19.24
CA LEU A 454 -4.26 -2.61 -18.57
C LEU A 454 -5.22 -3.77 -18.85
N TYR A 455 -5.27 -4.24 -20.11
CA TYR A 455 -6.06 -5.40 -20.50
C TYR A 455 -5.67 -6.67 -19.72
N ASN A 456 -4.36 -6.95 -19.61
CA ASN A 456 -3.85 -8.11 -18.90
C ASN A 456 -4.11 -8.01 -17.38
N THR A 457 -4.03 -6.82 -16.79
CA THR A 457 -4.36 -6.56 -15.38
C THR A 457 -5.85 -6.82 -15.09
N LEU A 458 -6.74 -6.49 -16.03
CA LEU A 458 -8.16 -6.84 -15.91
C LEU A 458 -8.43 -8.33 -15.99
N ASN A 459 -7.49 -9.11 -16.55
CA ASN A 459 -7.62 -10.56 -16.71
C ASN A 459 -8.92 -10.97 -17.44
N LEU A 460 -9.21 -10.30 -18.56
CA LEU A 460 -10.45 -10.47 -19.31
C LEU A 460 -10.55 -11.79 -20.09
N THR A 461 -9.48 -12.57 -20.14
CA THR A 461 -9.45 -13.88 -20.81
C THR A 461 -8.92 -14.98 -19.91
N TYR A 462 -9.37 -16.23 -20.15
CA TYR A 462 -8.82 -17.40 -19.47
C TYR A 462 -7.39 -17.76 -19.90
N TYR A 463 -6.92 -17.16 -21.00
CA TYR A 463 -5.62 -17.44 -21.59
C TYR A 463 -4.53 -16.46 -21.15
N THR A 464 -4.79 -15.66 -20.13
CA THR A 464 -3.77 -14.80 -19.52
C THR A 464 -2.79 -15.65 -18.70
N PRO A 465 -1.46 -15.42 -18.82
CA PRO A 465 -0.46 -16.13 -18.02
C PRO A 465 -0.71 -15.94 -16.53
N ARG A 466 -0.79 -17.05 -15.79
CA ARG A 466 -1.08 -17.03 -14.35
C ARG A 466 -0.56 -18.27 -13.63
N ALA A 467 -0.45 -18.17 -12.31
CA ALA A 467 -0.17 -19.29 -11.45
C ALA A 467 -1.45 -20.09 -11.17
N PHE A 468 -1.35 -21.41 -11.27
CA PHE A 468 -2.38 -22.37 -10.91
C PHE A 468 -1.89 -23.18 -9.71
N TRP A 469 -2.64 -23.18 -8.63
CA TRP A 469 -2.48 -24.16 -7.58
C TRP A 469 -3.03 -25.52 -8.05
N ILE A 470 -2.28 -26.60 -7.80
CA ILE A 470 -2.64 -27.94 -8.29
C ILE A 470 -2.93 -28.88 -7.12
N SER A 471 -2.09 -28.86 -6.07
CA SER A 471 -2.28 -29.72 -4.91
C SER A 471 -1.64 -29.17 -3.63
N ASP A 472 -2.12 -29.65 -2.49
CA ASP A 472 -1.64 -29.28 -1.14
C ASP A 472 -0.17 -29.64 -0.88
N ASN A 473 0.42 -30.47 -1.76
CA ASN A 473 1.83 -30.88 -1.66
C ASN A 473 2.83 -29.87 -2.24
N GLY A 474 2.40 -28.63 -2.47
CA GLY A 474 3.25 -27.58 -3.03
C GLY A 474 3.41 -27.64 -4.54
N LEU A 475 2.60 -28.44 -5.23
CA LEU A 475 2.60 -28.50 -6.69
C LEU A 475 1.74 -27.38 -7.26
N TRP A 476 2.38 -26.52 -8.03
CA TRP A 476 1.71 -25.43 -8.75
C TRP A 476 2.36 -25.21 -10.12
N ALA A 477 1.65 -24.55 -11.02
CA ALA A 477 2.11 -24.26 -12.38
C ALA A 477 1.93 -22.78 -12.73
N TRP A 478 2.85 -22.27 -13.54
CA TRP A 478 2.68 -21.00 -14.23
C TRP A 478 2.50 -21.28 -15.74
N THR A 479 1.39 -20.87 -16.30
CA THR A 479 0.99 -21.17 -17.68
C THR A 479 -0.26 -20.39 -18.10
N ILE A 480 -0.61 -20.51 -19.38
CA ILE A 480 -1.86 -20.03 -20.00
C ILE A 480 -2.94 -21.11 -20.11
N SER A 481 -2.77 -22.26 -19.49
CA SER A 481 -3.73 -23.37 -19.54
C SER A 481 -5.13 -22.95 -19.12
N THR A 482 -6.14 -23.60 -19.68
CA THR A 482 -7.54 -23.43 -19.24
C THR A 482 -7.91 -24.34 -18.09
N GLY A 483 -7.12 -25.39 -17.84
CA GLY A 483 -7.29 -26.28 -16.71
C GLY A 483 -6.12 -27.23 -16.55
N ILE A 484 -5.78 -27.52 -15.30
CA ILE A 484 -4.74 -28.48 -14.93
C ILE A 484 -5.34 -29.40 -13.87
N ARG A 485 -5.09 -30.70 -14.04
CA ARG A 485 -5.43 -31.73 -13.05
C ARG A 485 -4.21 -32.58 -12.76
N ALA A 486 -4.04 -32.99 -11.51
CA ALA A 486 -3.00 -33.89 -11.08
C ALA A 486 -3.60 -35.04 -10.27
N ALA A 487 -3.07 -36.25 -10.48
CA ALA A 487 -3.43 -37.43 -9.73
C ALA A 487 -2.20 -38.33 -9.56
N TYR A 488 -1.99 -38.86 -8.36
CA TYR A 488 -1.00 -39.92 -8.14
C TYR A 488 -1.67 -41.28 -8.35
N ILE A 489 -1.16 -42.03 -9.32
CA ILE A 489 -1.59 -43.39 -9.63
C ILE A 489 -0.38 -44.29 -9.54
N ASN A 490 -0.42 -45.33 -8.69
CA ASN A 490 0.70 -46.27 -8.45
C ASN A 490 2.01 -45.50 -8.13
N SER A 491 1.93 -44.48 -7.29
CA SER A 491 3.07 -43.61 -6.92
C SER A 491 3.64 -42.76 -8.07
N ASN A 492 3.06 -42.78 -9.25
CA ASN A 492 3.45 -41.94 -10.39
C ASN A 492 2.49 -40.73 -10.52
N LEU A 493 3.01 -39.56 -10.89
CA LEU A 493 2.22 -38.37 -11.05
C LEU A 493 1.68 -38.27 -12.49
N ASN A 494 0.37 -38.27 -12.62
CA ASN A 494 -0.33 -38.03 -13.88
C ASN A 494 -0.85 -36.60 -13.88
N LEU A 495 -0.45 -35.85 -14.88
CA LEU A 495 -0.86 -34.45 -15.11
C LEU A 495 -1.70 -34.39 -16.39
N SER A 496 -2.82 -33.71 -16.33
CA SER A 496 -3.66 -33.45 -17.50
C SER A 496 -3.76 -31.94 -17.72
N PHE A 497 -3.43 -31.50 -18.91
CA PHE A 497 -3.44 -30.10 -19.31
C PHE A 497 -4.52 -29.86 -20.37
N SER A 498 -5.41 -28.92 -20.13
CA SER A 498 -6.45 -28.54 -21.06
C SER A 498 -6.05 -27.30 -21.85
N PHE A 499 -6.06 -27.41 -23.18
CA PHE A 499 -5.74 -26.32 -24.09
C PHE A 499 -6.34 -26.55 -25.48
N MET A 500 -6.16 -25.62 -26.42
CA MET A 500 -6.64 -25.77 -27.78
C MET A 500 -5.81 -26.78 -28.57
N PRO A 501 -6.43 -27.66 -29.38
CA PRO A 501 -5.72 -28.58 -30.26
C PRO A 501 -4.85 -27.83 -31.28
N ASN A 502 -3.78 -28.48 -31.71
CA ASN A 502 -2.80 -28.00 -32.71
C ASN A 502 -2.01 -26.76 -32.29
N ILE A 503 -2.06 -26.36 -31.02
CA ILE A 503 -1.30 -25.24 -30.46
C ILE A 503 -0.30 -25.75 -29.46
N THR A 504 0.85 -25.10 -29.42
CA THR A 504 1.91 -25.38 -28.44
C THR A 504 1.66 -24.56 -27.17
N GLN A 505 1.67 -25.25 -26.04
CA GLN A 505 1.55 -24.68 -24.71
C GLN A 505 2.87 -24.79 -23.97
N TYR A 506 3.21 -23.74 -23.22
CA TYR A 506 4.37 -23.72 -22.34
C TYR A 506 3.91 -23.70 -20.87
N ILE A 507 4.61 -24.46 -20.03
CA ILE A 507 4.24 -24.66 -18.63
C ILE A 507 5.50 -24.68 -17.78
N ILE A 508 5.50 -23.95 -16.68
CA ILE A 508 6.49 -24.06 -15.61
C ILE A 508 5.80 -24.71 -14.42
N LEU A 509 6.25 -25.91 -14.04
CA LEU A 509 5.72 -26.67 -12.90
C LEU A 509 6.70 -26.61 -11.74
N ARG A 510 6.24 -26.23 -10.56
CA ARG A 510 7.01 -26.16 -9.32
C ARG A 510 6.55 -27.21 -8.33
N GLY A 511 7.47 -27.67 -7.46
CA GLY A 511 7.19 -28.72 -6.48
C GLY A 511 7.25 -30.13 -7.05
N ILE A 512 7.89 -30.32 -8.21
CA ILE A 512 8.10 -31.63 -8.81
C ILE A 512 9.32 -32.30 -8.17
N SER A 513 9.11 -33.42 -7.49
CA SER A 513 10.21 -34.24 -6.99
C SER A 513 11.00 -34.90 -8.15
N PRO A 514 12.29 -35.24 -7.95
CA PRO A 514 13.05 -35.96 -8.95
C PRO A 514 12.35 -37.24 -9.41
N PHE A 515 12.30 -37.47 -10.70
CA PHE A 515 11.62 -38.60 -11.33
C PHE A 515 12.58 -39.38 -12.25
N LEU A 516 12.23 -40.62 -12.57
CA LEU A 516 13.06 -41.51 -13.41
C LEU A 516 12.91 -41.17 -14.90
N ARG A 517 11.67 -40.95 -15.36
CA ARG A 517 11.34 -40.64 -16.75
C ARG A 517 10.00 -39.91 -16.87
N ILE A 518 9.81 -39.28 -17.99
CA ILE A 518 8.56 -38.57 -18.35
C ILE A 518 7.95 -39.18 -19.60
N GLN A 519 6.64 -39.33 -19.58
CA GLN A 519 5.85 -39.71 -20.74
C GLN A 519 4.97 -38.56 -21.18
N ILE A 520 5.07 -38.18 -22.45
CA ILE A 520 4.23 -37.20 -23.11
C ILE A 520 3.52 -37.90 -24.26
N HIS A 521 2.23 -37.78 -24.38
CA HIS A 521 1.42 -38.52 -25.36
C HIS A 521 1.57 -40.04 -25.27
N GLY A 522 1.81 -40.55 -24.06
CA GLY A 522 2.03 -41.98 -23.83
C GLY A 522 3.39 -42.54 -24.25
N MET A 523 4.31 -41.69 -24.70
CA MET A 523 5.67 -42.06 -25.13
C MET A 523 6.71 -41.48 -24.20
N ASP A 524 7.81 -42.22 -23.96
CA ASP A 524 8.96 -41.74 -23.20
C ASP A 524 9.70 -40.63 -23.98
N TRP A 525 9.93 -39.52 -23.32
CA TRP A 525 10.65 -38.36 -23.89
C TRP A 525 11.93 -38.11 -23.13
N ARG A 526 13.03 -37.99 -23.86
CA ARG A 526 14.31 -37.59 -23.27
C ARG A 526 14.34 -36.08 -23.05
N THR A 527 15.09 -35.66 -22.03
CA THR A 527 15.37 -34.23 -21.82
C THR A 527 16.23 -33.69 -22.97
N ASP A 528 15.92 -32.45 -23.37
CA ASP A 528 16.69 -31.72 -24.38
C ASP A 528 16.71 -30.23 -24.01
N SER A 529 17.90 -29.71 -23.73
CA SER A 529 18.07 -28.28 -23.39
C SER A 529 17.73 -27.34 -24.54
N GLN A 530 17.60 -27.87 -25.76
CA GLN A 530 17.22 -27.07 -26.96
C GLN A 530 15.80 -27.37 -27.44
N PHE A 531 14.95 -27.98 -26.60
CA PHE A 531 13.60 -28.36 -26.96
C PHE A 531 12.75 -27.18 -27.48
N GLU A 532 13.09 -25.95 -27.09
CA GLU A 532 12.39 -24.74 -27.52
C GLU A 532 12.53 -24.49 -29.03
N ARG A 533 13.65 -24.91 -29.64
CA ARG A 533 13.94 -24.68 -31.06
C ARG A 533 13.15 -25.58 -32.00
N TYR A 534 12.58 -26.67 -31.48
CA TYR A 534 11.83 -27.64 -32.29
C TYR A 534 10.32 -27.38 -32.15
N GLU A 535 9.56 -27.70 -33.19
CA GLU A 535 8.10 -27.62 -33.11
C GLU A 535 7.45 -28.70 -32.25
N SER A 536 8.22 -29.72 -31.85
CA SER A 536 7.74 -30.85 -31.04
C SER A 536 7.61 -30.47 -29.55
N SER A 537 6.91 -31.32 -28.79
CA SER A 537 6.94 -31.29 -27.33
C SER A 537 8.35 -31.54 -26.80
N GLY A 538 8.64 -31.07 -25.59
CA GLY A 538 9.95 -31.24 -24.96
C GLY A 538 9.94 -30.73 -23.52
N TRP A 539 11.04 -30.99 -22.80
CA TRP A 539 11.13 -30.61 -21.39
C TRP A 539 12.56 -30.49 -20.89
N VAL A 540 12.72 -29.75 -19.80
CA VAL A 540 13.94 -29.71 -18.98
C VAL A 540 13.54 -29.66 -17.50
N TYR A 541 14.35 -30.33 -16.63
CA TYR A 541 14.10 -30.38 -15.20
C TYR A 541 15.27 -29.79 -14.40
N TYR A 542 14.98 -28.84 -13.53
CA TYR A 542 15.92 -28.20 -12.62
C TYR A 542 15.72 -28.79 -11.22
N ALA A 543 16.59 -29.76 -10.86
CA ALA A 543 16.44 -30.55 -9.63
C ALA A 543 16.60 -29.73 -8.35
N SER A 544 17.52 -28.75 -8.32
CA SER A 544 17.74 -27.85 -7.17
C SER A 544 16.52 -27.03 -6.79
N GLU A 545 15.66 -26.74 -7.76
CA GLU A 545 14.48 -25.90 -7.58
C GLU A 545 13.18 -26.69 -7.73
N GLN A 546 13.28 -28.02 -7.89
CA GLN A 546 12.13 -28.89 -8.09
C GLN A 546 11.19 -28.39 -9.21
N THR A 547 11.77 -27.93 -10.31
CA THR A 547 11.04 -27.26 -11.38
C THR A 547 11.17 -28.00 -12.70
N LEU A 548 10.02 -28.32 -13.29
CA LEU A 548 9.90 -28.88 -14.62
C LEU A 548 9.39 -27.80 -15.58
N VAL A 549 10.20 -27.46 -16.58
CA VAL A 549 9.81 -26.60 -17.69
C VAL A 549 9.38 -27.50 -18.85
N LEU A 550 8.15 -27.34 -19.30
CA LEU A 550 7.50 -28.25 -20.22
C LEU A 550 6.90 -27.49 -21.40
N LYS A 551 7.10 -28.00 -22.61
CA LYS A 551 6.47 -27.57 -23.84
C LYS A 551 5.63 -28.72 -24.38
N ILE A 552 4.34 -28.50 -24.56
CA ILE A 552 3.42 -29.52 -25.07
C ILE A 552 2.77 -28.99 -26.35
N ARG A 553 2.92 -29.73 -27.45
CA ARG A 553 2.09 -29.55 -28.64
C ARG A 553 0.82 -30.36 -28.46
N HIS A 554 -0.30 -29.66 -28.29
CA HIS A 554 -1.59 -30.29 -28.11
C HIS A 554 -2.07 -30.97 -29.38
N ARG A 555 -2.39 -32.27 -29.31
CA ARG A 555 -3.04 -33.06 -30.36
C ARG A 555 -4.53 -33.09 -30.16
N SER A 556 -4.96 -32.97 -28.90
CA SER A 556 -6.35 -32.93 -28.48
C SER A 556 -6.56 -31.77 -27.48
N THR A 557 -7.80 -31.56 -27.05
CA THR A 557 -8.15 -30.55 -26.05
C THR A 557 -7.57 -30.85 -24.66
N THR A 558 -7.18 -32.10 -24.40
CA THR A 558 -6.56 -32.52 -23.14
C THR A 558 -5.36 -33.41 -23.43
N GLU A 559 -4.21 -33.02 -22.96
CA GLU A 559 -2.99 -33.81 -23.07
C GLU A 559 -2.53 -34.32 -21.71
N ASN A 560 -2.02 -35.56 -21.69
CA ASN A 560 -1.56 -36.20 -20.48
C ASN A 560 -0.05 -36.30 -20.47
N VAL A 561 0.52 -35.97 -19.31
CA VAL A 561 1.93 -36.08 -18.99
C VAL A 561 2.04 -36.94 -17.75
N ARG A 562 2.88 -37.98 -17.81
CA ARG A 562 3.11 -38.88 -16.70
C ARG A 562 4.56 -38.82 -16.25
N LEU A 563 4.78 -38.53 -14.98
CA LEU A 563 6.08 -38.56 -14.33
C LEU A 563 6.20 -39.90 -13.58
N ILE A 564 7.19 -40.71 -13.99
CA ILE A 564 7.42 -42.04 -13.44
C ILE A 564 8.47 -41.93 -12.34
N TYR A 565 8.06 -42.22 -11.12
CA TYR A 565 8.93 -42.22 -9.93
C TYR A 565 9.38 -43.66 -9.57
N ARG A 566 8.56 -44.65 -9.92
CA ARG A 566 8.85 -46.09 -9.72
C ARG A 566 8.42 -46.83 -10.95
N GLU A 567 9.23 -47.82 -11.33
CA GLU A 567 8.84 -48.79 -12.38
C GLU A 567 7.64 -49.59 -11.90
N GLU A 568 6.65 -49.75 -12.76
CA GLU A 568 5.55 -50.67 -12.52
C GLU A 568 6.05 -52.09 -12.64
N ALA A 569 5.66 -52.97 -11.72
CA ALA A 569 5.93 -54.37 -11.86
C ALA A 569 5.33 -54.89 -13.18
N PRO A 570 6.04 -55.70 -13.94
CA PRO A 570 5.47 -56.29 -15.15
C PRO A 570 4.16 -57.01 -14.80
N PRO A 571 3.13 -56.92 -15.67
CA PRO A 571 1.89 -57.63 -15.41
C PRO A 571 2.19 -59.13 -15.20
N PRO A 572 1.48 -59.78 -14.28
CA PRO A 572 1.66 -61.20 -14.06
C PRO A 572 1.48 -61.92 -15.41
N PRO A 573 2.29 -62.94 -15.70
CA PRO A 573 2.12 -63.71 -16.91
C PRO A 573 0.69 -64.25 -16.98
N PRO A 574 0.08 -64.28 -18.17
CA PRO A 574 -1.25 -64.82 -18.31
C PRO A 574 -1.29 -66.25 -17.71
N PRO A 575 -2.39 -66.62 -17.04
CA PRO A 575 -2.50 -67.98 -16.51
C PRO A 575 -2.18 -68.96 -17.61
N GLN A 576 -1.21 -69.79 -17.38
CA GLN A 576 -0.96 -70.91 -18.30
C GLN A 576 -2.20 -71.80 -18.25
N ASP A 577 -2.92 -71.87 -19.36
CA ASP A 577 -3.93 -72.91 -19.54
C ASP A 577 -3.25 -74.29 -19.28
N GLU A 578 -3.50 -74.84 -18.10
CA GLU A 578 -3.22 -76.21 -17.84
C GLU A 578 -4.07 -76.97 -18.83
N GLY A 579 -3.41 -77.42 -19.92
CA GLY A 579 -4.05 -78.20 -20.95
C GLY A 579 -4.80 -79.37 -20.30
N GLU A 580 -6.08 -79.44 -20.52
CA GLU A 580 -6.85 -80.66 -20.25
C GLU A 580 -6.14 -81.86 -20.82
N ALA A 581 -5.65 -82.69 -19.92
CA ALA A 581 -5.20 -84.04 -20.28
C ALA A 581 -6.42 -84.83 -20.83
N VAL A 582 -6.51 -84.93 -22.13
CA VAL A 582 -7.44 -85.84 -22.78
C VAL A 582 -6.97 -87.26 -22.51
N GLU A 583 -7.77 -87.99 -21.68
CA GLU A 583 -7.83 -89.43 -21.74
C GLU A 583 -8.58 -89.97 -22.95
#